data_6510530ee72089ded95c73fd31731f07
#
_entry.id   6510530ee72089ded95c73fd31731f07
#
_cell.length_a   1.000
_cell.length_b   1.000
_cell.length_c   1.000
_cell.angle_alpha   90.00
_cell.angle_beta   90.00
_cell.angle_gamma   90.00
#
_symmetry.space_group_name_H-M   'P 1'
#
loop_
_entity.id
_entity.type
_entity.pdbx_description
1 polymer ?
#
loop_
_entity_poly.entity_id
_entity_poly.type
_entity_poly.pdbx_seq_one_letter_code
_entity_poly.pdbx_strand_id
1 'polypeptide(L)'
;MKIGLLVDSASTYDASIFKETNIELIPLHIVMPDNTEFLDTNSNVVDNKILERVANGENVKTSQASIGELEQKYQELLKKYDHVVHIPITKNLSSMLQTASLVSQDEKFIDKVTVYQNTDLAAQAISEIALRLDQALKDGSVSTVQQAIEFIDQNKEKVYVSIIPGDLKKLSSGGRATGIITTVLNIFKTKLLIVWAKDPIKEAFGRTYSALTEKVIKNLKDKYKDKKFKLFVLRTPLTSDKTFDNVIDVLKEEKINFIREMVPNIYTVHAGIETIGFVAIEE
;
A
#
# COMPACT_ATOMS: atom_id res chain seq x y z
N MET A 1 -14.90 19.54 -15.84
CA MET A 1 -15.39 18.33 -15.14
C MET A 1 -14.65 18.24 -13.80
N LYS A 2 -15.37 18.12 -12.70
CA LYS A 2 -14.78 18.00 -11.37
C LYS A 2 -14.55 16.51 -11.04
N ILE A 3 -13.30 16.10 -10.94
CA ILE A 3 -12.92 14.70 -10.67
C ILE A 3 -12.56 14.54 -9.20
N GLY A 4 -13.20 13.59 -8.50
CA GLY A 4 -12.83 13.13 -7.17
C GLY A 4 -11.97 11.86 -7.25
N LEU A 5 -11.09 11.69 -6.27
CA LEU A 5 -10.24 10.50 -6.18
C LEU A 5 -10.70 9.65 -5.00
N LEU A 6 -10.70 8.34 -5.19
CA LEU A 6 -10.96 7.37 -4.12
C LEU A 6 -9.77 6.41 -4.02
N VAL A 7 -9.31 6.19 -2.79
CA VAL A 7 -8.32 5.15 -2.46
C VAL A 7 -8.86 4.30 -1.30
N ASP A 8 -8.27 3.15 -1.05
CA ASP A 8 -8.59 2.36 0.14
C ASP A 8 -7.53 2.50 1.25
N SER A 9 -7.80 1.96 2.43
CA SER A 9 -6.91 2.06 3.60
C SER A 9 -5.55 1.37 3.42
N ALA A 10 -5.35 0.61 2.33
CA ALA A 10 -4.03 0.09 1.96
C ALA A 10 -3.08 1.17 1.42
N SER A 11 -3.59 2.37 1.10
CA SER A 11 -2.79 3.45 0.52
C SER A 11 -1.95 4.20 1.54
N THR A 12 -2.39 4.27 2.79
CA THR A 12 -1.71 5.02 3.85
C THR A 12 -2.10 4.52 5.24
N TYR A 13 -1.20 4.68 6.20
CA TYR A 13 -1.52 4.51 7.62
C TYR A 13 -2.29 5.71 8.17
N ASP A 14 -1.94 6.92 7.78
CA ASP A 14 -2.55 8.16 8.25
C ASP A 14 -3.40 8.83 7.17
N ALA A 15 -4.71 8.65 7.27
CA ALA A 15 -5.66 9.28 6.35
C ALA A 15 -5.68 10.81 6.42
N SER A 16 -5.05 11.42 7.45
CA SER A 16 -5.00 12.88 7.58
C SER A 16 -4.21 13.57 6.46
N ILE A 17 -3.35 12.81 5.74
CA ILE A 17 -2.63 13.32 4.56
C ILE A 17 -3.55 13.75 3.42
N PHE A 18 -4.79 13.29 3.42
CA PHE A 18 -5.80 13.64 2.41
C PHE A 18 -6.68 14.83 2.81
N LYS A 19 -6.45 15.42 4.00
CA LYS A 19 -7.13 16.67 4.35
C LYS A 19 -6.84 17.73 3.31
N GLU A 20 -7.87 18.54 2.98
CA GLU A 20 -7.78 19.61 1.98
C GLU A 20 -7.46 19.14 0.54
N THR A 21 -7.64 17.85 0.26
CA THR A 21 -7.56 17.29 -1.09
C THR A 21 -8.93 16.88 -1.62
N ASN A 22 -9.01 16.47 -2.89
CA ASN A 22 -10.19 15.81 -3.45
C ASN A 22 -10.09 14.29 -3.38
N ILE A 23 -9.25 13.77 -2.46
CA ILE A 23 -9.05 12.34 -2.24
C ILE A 23 -9.88 11.92 -1.03
N GLU A 24 -10.71 10.92 -1.23
CA GLU A 24 -11.47 10.26 -0.15
C GLU A 24 -10.93 8.83 0.04
N LEU A 25 -11.10 8.31 1.24
CA LEU A 25 -10.66 6.98 1.58
C LEU A 25 -11.87 6.08 1.91
N ILE A 26 -11.82 4.83 1.43
CA ILE A 26 -12.71 3.77 1.88
C ILE A 26 -11.90 2.77 2.74
N PRO A 27 -12.29 2.51 4.00
CA PRO A 27 -11.59 1.54 4.82
C PRO A 27 -11.84 0.11 4.31
N LEU A 28 -10.79 -0.71 4.37
CA LEU A 28 -10.90 -2.16 4.27
C LEU A 28 -11.34 -2.73 5.64
N HIS A 29 -11.43 -4.04 5.75
CA HIS A 29 -11.86 -4.69 6.98
C HIS A 29 -10.75 -5.56 7.57
N ILE A 30 -10.71 -5.63 8.90
CA ILE A 30 -9.90 -6.56 9.68
C ILE A 30 -10.85 -7.55 10.36
N VAL A 31 -10.62 -8.84 10.15
CA VAL A 31 -11.47 -9.93 10.61
C VAL A 31 -10.74 -10.71 11.70
N MET A 32 -11.30 -10.71 12.89
CA MET A 32 -10.76 -11.40 14.04
C MET A 32 -11.04 -12.91 14.00
N PRO A 33 -10.36 -13.75 14.80
CA PRO A 33 -10.56 -15.21 14.79
C PRO A 33 -11.98 -15.65 15.15
N ASP A 34 -12.73 -14.83 15.90
CA ASP A 34 -14.13 -15.05 16.27
C ASP A 34 -15.14 -14.52 15.23
N ASN A 35 -14.65 -14.10 14.06
CA ASN A 35 -15.38 -13.46 12.98
C ASN A 35 -15.91 -12.05 13.29
N THR A 36 -15.48 -11.42 14.39
CA THR A 36 -15.73 -9.99 14.58
C THR A 36 -14.98 -9.19 13.52
N GLU A 37 -15.67 -8.27 12.86
CA GLU A 37 -15.12 -7.40 11.83
C GLU A 37 -14.98 -5.97 12.32
N PHE A 38 -13.84 -5.36 12.02
CA PHE A 38 -13.55 -3.96 12.27
C PHE A 38 -13.15 -3.27 10.97
N LEU A 39 -13.62 -2.05 10.76
CA LEU A 39 -13.07 -1.20 9.72
C LEU A 39 -11.59 -0.92 10.02
N ASP A 40 -10.75 -0.97 9.00
CA ASP A 40 -9.32 -0.65 9.09
C ASP A 40 -9.13 0.87 9.30
N THR A 41 -9.32 1.28 10.55
CA THR A 41 -9.02 2.62 11.05
C THR A 41 -8.06 2.52 12.22
N ASN A 42 -7.21 3.54 12.42
CA ASN A 42 -6.25 3.54 13.52
C ASN A 42 -6.93 3.46 14.90
N SER A 43 -8.10 4.09 15.06
CA SER A 43 -8.88 3.99 16.31
C SER A 43 -9.29 2.55 16.58
N ASN A 44 -9.94 1.88 15.61
CA ASN A 44 -10.33 0.48 15.79
C ASN A 44 -9.13 -0.43 16.09
N VAL A 45 -8.01 -0.21 15.40
CA VAL A 45 -6.81 -1.03 15.57
C VAL A 45 -6.22 -0.86 16.97
N VAL A 46 -6.14 0.36 17.48
CA VAL A 46 -5.61 0.68 18.81
C VAL A 46 -6.57 0.23 19.91
N ASP A 47 -7.84 0.60 19.83
CA ASP A 47 -8.85 0.35 20.87
C ASP A 47 -9.08 -1.16 21.09
N ASN A 48 -8.97 -1.96 20.02
CA ASN A 48 -9.15 -3.41 20.07
C ASN A 48 -7.81 -4.18 20.14
N LYS A 49 -6.68 -3.49 20.29
CA LYS A 49 -5.33 -4.07 20.38
C LYS A 49 -5.03 -5.08 19.27
N ILE A 50 -5.46 -4.74 18.04
CA ILE A 50 -5.43 -5.69 16.92
C ILE A 50 -4.00 -6.10 16.58
N LEU A 51 -3.05 -5.15 16.53
CA LEU A 51 -1.67 -5.47 16.17
C LEU A 51 -0.97 -6.25 17.28
N GLU A 52 -1.28 -6.03 18.54
CA GLU A 52 -0.80 -6.84 19.68
C GLU A 52 -1.32 -8.28 19.58
N ARG A 53 -2.58 -8.47 19.20
CA ARG A 53 -3.17 -9.79 18.94
C ARG A 53 -2.47 -10.48 17.77
N VAL A 54 -2.17 -9.74 16.70
CA VAL A 54 -1.33 -10.22 15.58
C VAL A 54 0.06 -10.63 16.05
N ALA A 55 0.70 -9.84 16.93
CA ALA A 55 2.01 -10.13 17.53
C ALA A 55 2.00 -11.41 18.37
N ASN A 56 0.90 -11.66 19.09
CA ASN A 56 0.68 -12.86 19.90
C ASN A 56 0.32 -14.11 19.07
N GLY A 57 0.31 -13.98 17.73
CA GLY A 57 0.09 -15.12 16.83
C GLY A 57 -1.36 -15.44 16.53
N GLU A 58 -2.31 -14.58 16.90
CA GLU A 58 -3.70 -14.79 16.54
C GLU A 58 -3.89 -14.76 15.01
N ASN A 59 -4.81 -15.59 14.51
CA ASN A 59 -5.11 -15.70 13.08
C ASN A 59 -6.07 -14.58 12.64
N VAL A 60 -5.57 -13.35 12.70
CA VAL A 60 -6.28 -12.17 12.17
C VAL A 60 -6.18 -12.16 10.66
N LYS A 61 -7.28 -11.85 9.99
CA LYS A 61 -7.40 -11.78 8.53
C LYS A 61 -7.83 -10.38 8.09
N THR A 62 -7.90 -10.15 6.80
CA THR A 62 -8.45 -8.92 6.23
C THR A 62 -9.47 -9.24 5.15
N SER A 63 -10.41 -8.33 4.95
CA SER A 63 -11.40 -8.37 3.89
C SER A 63 -11.42 -7.03 3.15
N GLN A 64 -11.88 -7.06 1.93
CA GLN A 64 -12.16 -5.85 1.14
C GLN A 64 -13.42 -5.15 1.65
N ALA A 65 -13.66 -3.92 1.22
CA ALA A 65 -14.96 -3.29 1.39
C ALA A 65 -16.04 -4.08 0.62
N SER A 66 -17.23 -4.14 1.18
CA SER A 66 -18.38 -4.82 0.57
C SER A 66 -18.91 -4.05 -0.64
N ILE A 67 -19.72 -4.72 -1.46
CA ILE A 67 -20.44 -4.09 -2.58
C ILE A 67 -21.26 -2.90 -2.09
N GLY A 68 -22.02 -3.07 -0.99
CA GLY A 68 -22.87 -2.01 -0.45
C GLY A 68 -22.09 -0.78 0.04
N GLU A 69 -20.93 -0.99 0.68
CA GLU A 69 -20.06 0.11 1.10
C GLU A 69 -19.45 0.87 -0.10
N LEU A 70 -19.07 0.16 -1.15
CA LEU A 70 -18.60 0.78 -2.39
C LEU A 70 -19.70 1.58 -3.07
N GLU A 71 -20.92 1.01 -3.20
CA GLU A 71 -22.06 1.73 -3.77
C GLU A 71 -22.37 3.02 -3.00
N GLN A 72 -22.42 2.91 -1.66
CA GLN A 72 -22.66 4.07 -0.81
C GLN A 72 -21.55 5.13 -1.00
N LYS A 73 -20.29 4.70 -0.98
CA LYS A 73 -19.15 5.62 -1.14
C LYS A 73 -19.14 6.31 -2.50
N TYR A 74 -19.43 5.59 -3.58
CA TYR A 74 -19.55 6.19 -4.92
C TYR A 74 -20.72 7.18 -4.99
N GLN A 75 -21.89 6.83 -4.41
CA GLN A 75 -23.03 7.76 -4.35
C GLN A 75 -22.70 9.03 -3.56
N GLU A 76 -21.96 8.94 -2.45
CA GLU A 76 -21.53 10.08 -1.64
C GLU A 76 -20.57 10.99 -2.43
N LEU A 77 -19.61 10.40 -3.14
CA LEU A 77 -18.64 11.14 -3.94
C LEU A 77 -19.30 11.82 -5.15
N LEU A 78 -20.22 11.15 -5.82
CA LEU A 78 -20.94 11.71 -6.98
C LEU A 78 -21.92 12.85 -6.64
N LYS A 79 -22.18 13.11 -5.35
CA LYS A 79 -22.84 14.36 -4.93
C LYS A 79 -21.91 15.58 -4.96
N LYS A 80 -20.58 15.36 -4.95
CA LYS A 80 -19.55 16.41 -4.88
C LYS A 80 -18.77 16.56 -6.18
N TYR A 81 -18.66 15.48 -6.97
CA TYR A 81 -17.84 15.35 -8.16
C TYR A 81 -18.66 14.85 -9.35
N ASP A 82 -18.29 15.29 -10.55
CA ASP A 82 -18.91 14.82 -11.79
C ASP A 82 -18.45 13.41 -12.13
N HIS A 83 -17.22 13.05 -11.73
CA HIS A 83 -16.62 11.74 -11.97
C HIS A 83 -15.70 11.33 -10.81
N VAL A 84 -15.60 10.03 -10.56
CA VAL A 84 -14.71 9.44 -9.55
C VAL A 84 -13.68 8.55 -10.24
N VAL A 85 -12.40 8.79 -9.94
CA VAL A 85 -11.31 7.85 -10.27
C VAL A 85 -10.93 7.10 -9.00
N HIS A 86 -11.18 5.79 -8.98
CA HIS A 86 -10.85 4.91 -7.85
C HIS A 86 -9.53 4.18 -8.12
N ILE A 87 -8.54 4.35 -7.23
CA ILE A 87 -7.23 3.70 -7.27
C ILE A 87 -7.18 2.69 -6.12
N PRO A 88 -7.67 1.46 -6.30
CA PRO A 88 -7.70 0.45 -5.24
C PRO A 88 -6.32 -0.18 -5.01
N ILE A 89 -6.19 -0.92 -3.91
CA ILE A 89 -5.06 -1.84 -3.68
C ILE A 89 -4.87 -2.77 -4.87
N THR A 90 -3.61 -3.14 -5.16
CA THR A 90 -3.27 -4.03 -6.29
C THR A 90 -4.04 -5.36 -6.25
N LYS A 91 -4.43 -5.83 -7.43
CA LYS A 91 -5.15 -7.10 -7.64
C LYS A 91 -4.45 -8.33 -7.05
N ASN A 92 -3.14 -8.29 -6.90
CA ASN A 92 -2.35 -9.40 -6.37
C ASN A 92 -2.47 -9.55 -4.84
N LEU A 93 -3.03 -8.54 -4.16
CA LEU A 93 -3.18 -8.54 -2.70
C LEU A 93 -4.64 -8.61 -2.24
N SER A 94 -5.58 -8.18 -3.07
CA SER A 94 -6.99 -8.10 -2.69
C SER A 94 -7.91 -8.25 -3.90
N SER A 95 -9.12 -8.79 -3.66
CA SER A 95 -10.20 -8.76 -4.65
C SER A 95 -10.89 -7.38 -4.74
N MET A 96 -10.40 -6.36 -4.01
CA MET A 96 -10.98 -5.01 -4.01
C MET A 96 -11.11 -4.43 -5.42
N LEU A 97 -10.05 -4.57 -6.24
CA LEU A 97 -10.10 -4.14 -7.64
C LEU A 97 -11.23 -4.82 -8.43
N GLN A 98 -11.39 -6.14 -8.26
CA GLN A 98 -12.43 -6.89 -8.97
C GLN A 98 -13.82 -6.44 -8.54
N THR A 99 -14.03 -6.28 -7.23
CA THR A 99 -15.33 -5.84 -6.69
C THR A 99 -15.64 -4.39 -7.09
N ALA A 100 -14.66 -3.49 -6.99
CA ALA A 100 -14.81 -2.11 -7.43
C ALA A 100 -15.15 -2.02 -8.94
N SER A 101 -14.48 -2.82 -9.77
CA SER A 101 -14.76 -2.91 -11.21
C SER A 101 -16.17 -3.42 -11.48
N LEU A 102 -16.64 -4.41 -10.72
CA LEU A 102 -18.01 -4.90 -10.85
C LEU A 102 -19.02 -3.83 -10.48
N VAL A 103 -18.85 -3.17 -9.35
CA VAL A 103 -19.78 -2.11 -8.90
C VAL A 103 -19.79 -0.93 -9.86
N SER A 104 -18.64 -0.55 -10.44
CA SER A 104 -18.57 0.56 -11.39
C SER A 104 -19.32 0.32 -12.70
N GLN A 105 -19.71 -0.93 -13.02
CA GLN A 105 -20.52 -1.27 -14.19
C GLN A 105 -22.03 -1.21 -13.92
N ASP A 106 -22.47 -0.97 -12.70
CA ASP A 106 -23.89 -0.72 -12.41
C ASP A 106 -24.38 0.54 -13.13
N GLU A 107 -25.63 0.54 -13.58
CA GLU A 107 -26.26 1.66 -14.33
C GLU A 107 -26.13 3.02 -13.62
N LYS A 108 -26.02 3.02 -12.28
CA LYS A 108 -25.84 4.25 -11.47
C LYS A 108 -24.45 4.85 -11.62
N PHE A 109 -23.43 4.04 -11.97
CA PHE A 109 -22.01 4.39 -11.88
C PHE A 109 -21.25 4.30 -13.20
N ILE A 110 -21.73 3.54 -14.19
CA ILE A 110 -21.07 3.24 -15.45
C ILE A 110 -20.58 4.56 -16.04
N ASP A 111 -20.61 5.38 -16.50
CA ASP A 111 -20.02 6.61 -17.08
C ASP A 111 -19.53 7.65 -16.05
N LYS A 112 -19.59 7.32 -14.73
CA LYS A 112 -19.28 8.27 -13.65
C LYS A 112 -18.19 7.78 -12.71
N VAL A 113 -17.85 6.49 -12.75
CA VAL A 113 -16.79 5.90 -11.93
C VAL A 113 -15.82 5.13 -12.81
N THR A 114 -14.56 5.49 -12.76
CA THR A 114 -13.47 4.75 -13.43
C THR A 114 -12.58 4.11 -12.38
N VAL A 115 -12.44 2.80 -12.44
CA VAL A 115 -11.57 2.04 -11.55
C VAL A 115 -10.24 1.79 -12.24
N TYR A 116 -9.17 2.37 -11.68
CA TYR A 116 -7.81 2.16 -12.19
C TYR A 116 -7.39 0.71 -12.01
N GLN A 117 -6.88 0.09 -13.07
CA GLN A 117 -6.47 -1.32 -13.07
C GLN A 117 -5.09 -1.50 -12.40
N ASN A 118 -5.05 -1.30 -11.09
CA ASN A 118 -3.82 -1.36 -10.31
C ASN A 118 -3.24 -2.79 -10.27
N THR A 119 -2.05 -2.96 -10.81
CA THR A 119 -1.32 -4.25 -10.85
C THR A 119 -0.11 -4.27 -9.94
N ASP A 120 0.45 -3.11 -9.57
CA ASP A 120 1.80 -2.99 -9.02
C ASP A 120 1.99 -1.93 -7.93
N LEU A 121 1.03 -1.02 -7.73
CA LEU A 121 1.13 -0.02 -6.67
C LEU A 121 0.61 -0.56 -5.33
N ALA A 122 1.37 -0.31 -4.27
CA ALA A 122 1.00 -0.71 -2.90
C ALA A 122 1.45 0.35 -1.89
N ALA A 123 0.77 0.42 -0.75
CA ALA A 123 1.07 1.32 0.35
C ALA A 123 1.26 2.79 -0.11
N GLN A 124 2.29 3.46 0.41
CA GLN A 124 2.61 4.86 0.13
C GLN A 124 2.73 5.21 -1.37
N ALA A 125 2.96 4.22 -2.24
CA ALA A 125 2.98 4.45 -3.69
C ALA A 125 1.60 4.88 -4.23
N ILE A 126 0.52 4.31 -3.68
CA ILE A 126 -0.85 4.68 -4.07
C ILE A 126 -1.14 6.12 -3.62
N SER A 127 -0.87 6.45 -2.36
CA SER A 127 -1.13 7.79 -1.82
C SER A 127 -0.29 8.87 -2.49
N GLU A 128 1.00 8.62 -2.76
CA GLU A 128 1.86 9.58 -3.46
C GLU A 128 1.36 9.88 -4.88
N ILE A 129 0.96 8.86 -5.63
CA ILE A 129 0.40 9.06 -6.97
C ILE A 129 -0.94 9.78 -6.90
N ALA A 130 -1.81 9.43 -5.94
CA ALA A 130 -3.09 10.10 -5.76
C ALA A 130 -2.91 11.58 -5.39
N LEU A 131 -1.96 11.92 -4.52
CA LEU A 131 -1.64 13.30 -4.14
C LEU A 131 -1.08 14.11 -5.32
N ARG A 132 -0.18 13.53 -6.10
CA ARG A 132 0.32 14.17 -7.33
C ARG A 132 -0.78 14.39 -8.36
N LEU A 133 -1.68 13.41 -8.51
CA LEU A 133 -2.83 13.55 -9.41
C LEU A 133 -3.81 14.61 -8.92
N ASP A 134 -4.12 14.68 -7.62
CA ASP A 134 -4.95 15.73 -7.04
C ASP A 134 -4.38 17.14 -7.32
N GLN A 135 -3.06 17.29 -7.18
CA GLN A 135 -2.39 18.54 -7.51
C GLN A 135 -2.52 18.86 -9.01
N ALA A 136 -2.31 17.89 -9.89
CA ALA A 136 -2.42 18.05 -11.34
C ALA A 136 -3.88 18.39 -11.79
N LEU A 137 -4.88 17.85 -11.08
CA LEU A 137 -6.28 18.20 -11.28
C LEU A 137 -6.58 19.64 -10.81
N LYS A 138 -5.98 20.07 -9.69
CA LYS A 138 -6.17 21.44 -9.14
C LYS A 138 -5.52 22.52 -10.00
N ASP A 139 -4.33 22.26 -10.53
CA ASP A 139 -3.63 23.23 -11.40
C ASP A 139 -4.07 23.17 -12.88
N GLY A 140 -4.92 22.20 -13.25
CA GLY A 140 -5.49 22.06 -14.58
C GLY A 140 -4.59 21.36 -15.60
N SER A 141 -3.41 20.84 -15.20
CA SER A 141 -2.54 20.04 -16.09
C SER A 141 -3.17 18.69 -16.45
N VAL A 142 -4.08 18.21 -15.60
CA VAL A 142 -5.00 17.09 -15.86
C VAL A 142 -6.43 17.60 -15.74
N SER A 143 -7.26 17.35 -16.77
CA SER A 143 -8.64 17.88 -16.81
C SER A 143 -9.69 16.85 -17.25
N THR A 144 -9.26 15.68 -17.72
CA THR A 144 -10.13 14.59 -18.15
C THR A 144 -9.78 13.28 -17.43
N VAL A 145 -10.73 12.35 -17.40
CA VAL A 145 -10.52 11.01 -16.83
C VAL A 145 -9.42 10.26 -17.57
N GLN A 146 -9.41 10.36 -18.90
CA GLN A 146 -8.37 9.71 -19.71
C GLN A 146 -6.98 10.23 -19.34
N GLN A 147 -6.80 11.55 -19.21
CA GLN A 147 -5.54 12.14 -18.76
C GLN A 147 -5.17 11.72 -17.33
N ALA A 148 -6.16 11.53 -16.45
CA ALA A 148 -5.90 11.05 -15.08
C ALA A 148 -5.35 9.60 -15.09
N ILE A 149 -5.90 8.72 -15.91
CA ILE A 149 -5.41 7.35 -16.07
C ILE A 149 -3.98 7.33 -16.66
N GLU A 150 -3.76 8.12 -17.72
CA GLU A 150 -2.44 8.27 -18.34
C GLU A 150 -1.40 8.83 -17.36
N PHE A 151 -1.80 9.79 -16.51
CA PHE A 151 -0.96 10.34 -15.44
C PHE A 151 -0.54 9.26 -14.44
N ILE A 152 -1.48 8.41 -14.00
CA ILE A 152 -1.17 7.28 -13.09
C ILE A 152 -0.19 6.32 -13.78
N ASP A 153 -0.44 5.94 -15.04
CA ASP A 153 0.41 5.03 -15.80
C ASP A 153 1.84 5.55 -15.98
N GLN A 154 2.00 6.84 -16.28
CA GLN A 154 3.32 7.47 -16.41
C GLN A 154 4.08 7.56 -15.07
N ASN A 155 3.36 7.79 -13.97
CA ASN A 155 3.98 7.92 -12.66
C ASN A 155 4.28 6.57 -11.99
N LYS A 156 3.50 5.50 -12.25
CA LYS A 156 3.80 4.18 -11.71
C LYS A 156 5.15 3.62 -12.17
N GLU A 157 5.57 3.92 -13.40
CA GLU A 157 6.88 3.51 -13.92
C GLU A 157 8.05 4.13 -13.15
N LYS A 158 7.79 5.27 -12.49
CA LYS A 158 8.75 6.00 -11.67
C LYS A 158 8.82 5.50 -10.22
N VAL A 159 8.01 4.53 -9.86
CA VAL A 159 7.89 4.02 -8.48
C VAL A 159 8.76 2.77 -8.29
N TYR A 160 9.35 2.64 -7.10
CA TYR A 160 9.94 1.42 -6.58
C TYR A 160 9.26 1.07 -5.27
N VAL A 161 8.78 -0.15 -5.14
CA VAL A 161 8.18 -0.66 -3.91
C VAL A 161 8.88 -1.94 -3.51
N SER A 162 9.29 -2.04 -2.26
CA SER A 162 9.79 -3.30 -1.70
C SER A 162 9.44 -3.46 -0.23
N ILE A 163 9.50 -4.70 0.25
CA ILE A 163 9.14 -5.06 1.61
C ILE A 163 10.09 -6.13 2.15
N ILE A 164 10.46 -5.99 3.42
CA ILE A 164 11.09 -7.05 4.21
C ILE A 164 10.03 -7.50 5.22
N PRO A 165 9.31 -8.61 5.00
CA PRO A 165 8.31 -9.09 5.92
C PRO A 165 8.91 -9.47 7.28
N GLY A 166 8.21 -9.11 8.34
CA GLY A 166 8.58 -9.49 9.71
C GLY A 166 8.34 -10.97 10.00
N ASP A 167 7.30 -11.54 9.37
CA ASP A 167 6.90 -12.95 9.54
C ASP A 167 6.54 -13.59 8.18
N LEU A 168 7.48 -14.42 7.68
CA LEU A 168 7.29 -15.14 6.42
C LEU A 168 6.23 -16.26 6.51
N LYS A 169 6.03 -16.86 7.69
CA LYS A 169 5.00 -17.88 7.88
C LYS A 169 3.62 -17.25 7.79
N LYS A 170 3.44 -16.12 8.47
CA LYS A 170 2.19 -15.35 8.43
C LYS A 170 1.87 -14.89 6.99
N LEU A 171 2.85 -14.36 6.29
CA LEU A 171 2.68 -13.94 4.90
C LEU A 171 2.30 -15.12 3.99
N SER A 172 2.90 -16.30 4.19
CA SER A 172 2.56 -17.52 3.45
C SER A 172 1.15 -18.01 3.74
N SER A 173 0.76 -18.08 5.02
CA SER A 173 -0.58 -18.56 5.43
C SER A 173 -1.69 -17.63 4.98
N GLY A 174 -1.40 -16.35 4.81
CA GLY A 174 -2.34 -15.33 4.33
C GLY A 174 -2.71 -15.45 2.85
N GLY A 175 -2.08 -16.33 2.07
CA GLY A 175 -2.40 -16.58 0.65
C GLY A 175 -1.96 -15.47 -0.32
N ARG A 176 -1.41 -14.33 0.15
CA ARG A 176 -1.10 -13.15 -0.68
C ARG A 176 0.28 -13.21 -1.36
N ALA A 177 1.10 -14.19 -1.00
CA ALA A 177 2.44 -14.35 -1.57
C ALA A 177 2.83 -15.84 -1.71
N THR A 178 1.86 -16.73 -1.88
CA THR A 178 2.07 -18.19 -1.88
C THR A 178 3.08 -18.64 -2.92
N GLY A 179 3.06 -18.09 -4.14
CA GLY A 179 4.02 -18.43 -5.19
C GLY A 179 5.47 -18.02 -4.87
N ILE A 180 5.65 -17.05 -3.95
CA ILE A 180 6.97 -16.50 -3.59
C ILE A 180 7.58 -17.24 -2.42
N ILE A 181 6.79 -17.68 -1.44
CA ILE A 181 7.28 -18.07 -0.11
C ILE A 181 7.45 -19.57 0.04
N THR A 182 6.80 -20.40 -0.77
CA THR A 182 6.83 -21.87 -0.66
C THR A 182 8.25 -22.49 -0.59
N THR A 183 9.23 -21.83 -1.18
CA THR A 183 10.64 -22.29 -1.17
C THR A 183 11.46 -21.80 0.03
N VAL A 184 10.96 -20.89 0.85
CA VAL A 184 11.75 -20.17 1.88
C VAL A 184 11.45 -20.63 3.31
N LEU A 185 10.29 -21.25 3.55
CA LEU A 185 9.80 -21.62 4.89
C LEU A 185 10.74 -22.53 5.69
N ASN A 186 11.68 -23.22 5.01
CA ASN A 186 12.59 -24.19 5.64
C ASN A 186 13.96 -23.60 6.02
N ILE A 187 14.22 -22.30 5.78
CA ILE A 187 15.52 -21.69 6.06
C ILE A 187 15.46 -20.91 7.35
N PHE A 188 16.03 -21.46 8.41
CA PHE A 188 16.03 -20.89 9.75
C PHE A 188 16.68 -19.49 9.81
N LYS A 189 15.99 -18.51 10.42
CA LYS A 189 16.44 -17.12 10.60
C LYS A 189 16.70 -16.34 9.30
N THR A 190 16.15 -16.77 8.18
CA THR A 190 16.28 -16.04 6.92
C THR A 190 15.19 -14.98 6.78
N LYS A 191 15.59 -13.79 6.35
CA LYS A 191 14.70 -12.70 5.91
C LYS A 191 14.68 -12.67 4.40
N LEU A 192 13.60 -12.15 3.85
CA LEU A 192 13.38 -12.05 2.41
C LEU A 192 13.12 -10.59 2.04
N LEU A 193 13.80 -10.08 1.03
CA LEU A 193 13.42 -8.85 0.35
C LEU A 193 12.52 -9.21 -0.84
N ILE A 194 11.33 -8.67 -0.85
CA ILE A 194 10.38 -8.77 -1.95
C ILE A 194 10.29 -7.41 -2.63
N VAL A 195 10.57 -7.35 -3.92
CA VAL A 195 10.28 -6.18 -4.76
C VAL A 195 8.88 -6.35 -5.33
N TRP A 196 8.06 -5.33 -5.18
CA TRP A 196 6.71 -5.31 -5.68
C TRP A 196 6.69 -4.71 -7.08
N ALA A 197 6.28 -5.50 -8.04
CA ALA A 197 6.07 -5.15 -9.44
C ALA A 197 4.75 -5.78 -9.89
N LYS A 198 4.49 -5.88 -11.18
CA LYS A 198 3.30 -6.57 -11.73
C LYS A 198 3.13 -7.96 -11.10
N ASP A 199 4.24 -8.68 -10.95
CA ASP A 199 4.34 -9.88 -10.13
C ASP A 199 5.41 -9.64 -9.06
N PRO A 200 5.14 -9.94 -7.78
CA PRO A 200 6.13 -9.75 -6.74
C PRO A 200 7.34 -10.67 -6.94
N ILE A 201 8.54 -10.11 -6.79
CA ILE A 201 9.81 -10.78 -7.08
C ILE A 201 10.57 -11.04 -5.78
N LYS A 202 11.06 -12.29 -5.59
CA LYS A 202 12.08 -12.59 -4.57
C LYS A 202 13.38 -11.94 -5.00
N GLU A 203 13.73 -10.85 -4.37
CA GLU A 203 14.89 -10.07 -4.78
C GLU A 203 16.18 -10.55 -4.10
N ALA A 204 16.11 -10.79 -2.79
CA ALA A 204 17.27 -11.22 -2.03
C ALA A 204 16.88 -11.95 -0.75
N PHE A 205 17.77 -12.83 -0.30
CA PHE A 205 17.75 -13.42 1.02
C PHE A 205 18.86 -12.82 1.88
N GLY A 206 18.58 -12.60 3.16
CA GLY A 206 19.55 -12.09 4.11
C GLY A 206 19.27 -12.57 5.53
N ARG A 207 20.22 -12.38 6.42
CA ARG A 207 20.06 -12.68 7.86
C ARG A 207 19.70 -11.44 8.69
N THR A 208 19.96 -10.26 8.17
CA THR A 208 19.76 -8.98 8.87
C THR A 208 18.95 -8.01 8.00
N TYR A 209 18.29 -7.05 8.64
CA TYR A 209 17.66 -5.95 7.95
C TYR A 209 18.69 -5.05 7.25
N SER A 210 19.85 -4.83 7.86
CA SER A 210 20.95 -4.05 7.28
C SER A 210 21.38 -4.58 5.91
N ALA A 211 21.69 -5.88 5.81
CA ALA A 211 22.11 -6.49 4.55
C ALA A 211 21.05 -6.38 3.44
N LEU A 212 19.76 -6.49 3.80
CA LEU A 212 18.68 -6.32 2.83
C LEU A 212 18.45 -4.84 2.48
N THR A 213 18.71 -3.92 3.41
CA THR A 213 18.67 -2.47 3.13
C THR A 213 19.77 -2.05 2.16
N GLU A 214 20.99 -2.59 2.28
CA GLU A 214 22.07 -2.39 1.30
C GLU A 214 21.62 -2.83 -0.11
N LYS A 215 20.91 -3.96 -0.19
CA LYS A 215 20.35 -4.43 -1.46
C LYS A 215 19.27 -3.49 -2.02
N VAL A 216 18.39 -2.95 -1.15
CA VAL A 216 17.43 -1.91 -1.54
C VAL A 216 18.14 -0.68 -2.10
N ILE A 217 19.17 -0.20 -1.40
CA ILE A 217 19.95 0.96 -1.84
C ILE A 217 20.59 0.73 -3.22
N LYS A 218 21.14 -0.46 -3.44
CA LYS A 218 21.66 -0.82 -4.76
C LYS A 218 20.56 -0.75 -5.82
N ASN A 219 19.40 -1.33 -5.56
CA ASN A 219 18.27 -1.29 -6.51
C ASN A 219 17.81 0.15 -6.80
N LEU A 220 17.79 1.02 -5.78
CA LEU A 220 17.43 2.43 -5.95
C LEU A 220 18.46 3.16 -6.82
N LYS A 221 19.76 2.96 -6.57
CA LYS A 221 20.85 3.53 -7.39
C LYS A 221 20.76 3.03 -8.84
N ASP A 222 20.48 1.75 -9.05
CA ASP A 222 20.35 1.16 -10.39
C ASP A 222 19.10 1.70 -11.14
N LYS A 223 17.97 1.88 -10.44
CA LYS A 223 16.71 2.38 -11.02
C LYS A 223 16.79 3.87 -11.34
N TYR A 224 17.22 4.68 -10.40
CA TYR A 224 17.13 6.13 -10.53
C TYR A 224 18.42 6.77 -11.11
N LYS A 225 19.57 6.11 -11.01
CA LYS A 225 20.88 6.61 -11.49
C LYS A 225 21.13 8.03 -10.96
N ASP A 226 21.18 9.02 -11.87
CA ASP A 226 21.44 10.43 -11.54
C ASP A 226 20.15 11.23 -11.23
N LYS A 227 18.99 10.58 -11.27
CA LYS A 227 17.71 11.23 -11.01
C LYS A 227 17.46 11.33 -9.52
N LYS A 228 16.81 12.42 -9.12
CA LYS A 228 16.34 12.60 -7.75
C LYS A 228 15.12 11.72 -7.49
N PHE A 229 15.03 11.21 -6.28
CA PHE A 229 13.86 10.45 -5.82
C PHE A 229 13.56 10.76 -4.36
N LYS A 230 12.29 10.65 -4.02
CA LYS A 230 11.78 10.72 -2.66
C LYS A 230 11.68 9.29 -2.13
N LEU A 231 12.30 8.98 -0.99
CA LEU A 231 12.27 7.66 -0.36
C LEU A 231 11.44 7.71 0.92
N PHE A 232 10.46 6.83 1.02
CA PHE A 232 9.73 6.54 2.25
C PHE A 232 10.22 5.22 2.83
N VAL A 233 10.53 5.22 4.11
CA VAL A 233 10.86 4.02 4.90
C VAL A 233 9.74 3.79 5.90
N LEU A 234 9.04 2.68 5.71
CA LEU A 234 7.84 2.37 6.46
C LEU A 234 8.14 1.32 7.53
N ARG A 235 7.67 1.55 8.76
CA ARG A 235 7.67 0.54 9.82
C ARG A 235 6.26 0.31 10.35
N THR A 236 6.00 -0.80 10.98
CA THR A 236 4.73 -0.98 11.71
C THR A 236 4.75 -0.23 13.04
N PRO A 237 3.60 0.09 13.64
CA PRO A 237 3.56 0.70 14.97
C PRO A 237 4.29 -0.11 16.07
N LEU A 238 4.42 -1.43 15.88
CA LEU A 238 5.05 -2.34 16.83
C LEU A 238 6.44 -2.81 16.41
N THR A 239 6.98 -2.31 15.29
CA THR A 239 8.37 -2.61 14.90
C THR A 239 9.32 -2.14 16.00
N SER A 240 10.20 -3.03 16.48
CA SER A 240 11.20 -2.68 17.50
C SER A 240 12.15 -1.59 16.99
N ASP A 241 12.56 -0.69 17.89
CA ASP A 241 13.52 0.36 17.54
C ASP A 241 14.82 -0.26 17.02
N LYS A 242 15.28 -1.35 17.61
CA LYS A 242 16.45 -2.10 17.15
C LYS A 242 16.35 -2.52 15.68
N THR A 243 15.17 -3.03 15.26
CA THR A 243 14.94 -3.40 13.84
C THR A 243 14.99 -2.18 12.96
N PHE A 244 14.32 -1.10 13.37
CA PHE A 244 14.25 0.12 12.57
C PHE A 244 15.62 0.83 12.50
N ASP A 245 16.36 0.92 13.59
CA ASP A 245 17.69 1.53 13.64
C ASP A 245 18.67 0.81 12.70
N ASN A 246 18.64 -0.53 12.65
CA ASN A 246 19.43 -1.30 11.68
C ASN A 246 19.21 -0.88 10.22
N VAL A 247 18.01 -0.41 9.88
CA VAL A 247 17.69 0.09 8.53
C VAL A 247 18.17 1.52 8.34
N ILE A 248 17.88 2.35 9.35
CA ILE A 248 18.16 3.80 9.29
C ILE A 248 19.66 4.07 9.30
N ASP A 249 20.45 3.31 10.04
CA ASP A 249 21.89 3.50 10.10
C ASP A 249 22.55 3.23 8.74
N VAL A 250 22.13 2.17 8.03
CA VAL A 250 22.62 1.90 6.69
C VAL A 250 22.27 3.04 5.72
N LEU A 251 21.04 3.58 5.80
CA LEU A 251 20.63 4.71 4.93
C LEU A 251 21.43 5.98 5.24
N LYS A 252 21.74 6.25 6.51
CA LYS A 252 22.57 7.39 6.93
C LYS A 252 24.02 7.25 6.48
N GLU A 253 24.62 6.06 6.64
CA GLU A 253 25.98 5.77 6.16
C GLU A 253 26.12 5.99 4.66
N GLU A 254 25.11 5.59 3.90
CA GLU A 254 25.02 5.78 2.45
C GLU A 254 24.53 7.20 2.04
N LYS A 255 24.28 8.09 3.01
CA LYS A 255 23.82 9.47 2.82
C LYS A 255 22.53 9.59 1.99
N ILE A 256 21.61 8.63 2.15
CA ILE A 256 20.31 8.65 1.49
C ILE A 256 19.30 9.35 2.38
N ASN A 257 18.67 10.41 1.85
CA ASN A 257 17.56 11.09 2.52
C ASN A 257 16.30 10.22 2.45
N PHE A 258 15.54 10.20 3.53
CA PHE A 258 14.30 9.43 3.61
C PHE A 258 13.27 10.11 4.52
N ILE A 259 12.01 9.77 4.29
CA ILE A 259 10.86 10.14 5.11
C ILE A 259 10.42 8.88 5.87
N ARG A 260 10.15 9.04 7.17
CA ARG A 260 9.63 7.96 8.01
C ARG A 260 8.12 7.91 7.91
N GLU A 261 7.59 6.73 7.64
CA GLU A 261 6.15 6.49 7.57
C GLU A 261 5.76 5.19 8.27
N MET A 262 4.46 4.97 8.43
CA MET A 262 3.93 3.73 8.98
C MET A 262 3.40 2.83 7.87
N VAL A 263 3.61 1.53 8.02
CA VAL A 263 2.98 0.51 7.18
C VAL A 263 1.48 0.52 7.46
N PRO A 264 0.61 0.61 6.45
CA PRO A 264 -0.84 0.47 6.66
C PRO A 264 -1.19 -0.84 7.37
N ASN A 265 -2.15 -0.79 8.28
CA ASN A 265 -2.42 -1.89 9.22
C ASN A 265 -2.69 -3.23 8.55
N ILE A 266 -3.41 -3.24 7.42
CA ILE A 266 -3.72 -4.47 6.70
C ILE A 266 -2.47 -5.22 6.23
N TYR A 267 -1.41 -4.53 5.85
CA TYR A 267 -0.14 -5.21 5.50
C TYR A 267 0.53 -5.78 6.74
N THR A 268 0.46 -5.07 7.89
CA THR A 268 0.99 -5.57 9.17
C THR A 268 0.30 -6.87 9.58
N VAL A 269 -1.02 -6.97 9.37
CA VAL A 269 -1.79 -8.19 9.63
C VAL A 269 -1.24 -9.38 8.86
N HIS A 270 -0.80 -9.20 7.62
CA HIS A 270 -0.31 -10.29 6.76
C HIS A 270 1.20 -10.52 6.84
N ALA A 271 1.99 -9.46 7.02
CA ALA A 271 3.45 -9.53 6.95
C ALA A 271 4.14 -9.54 8.33
N GLY A 272 3.38 -9.33 9.41
CA GLY A 272 3.89 -9.33 10.79
C GLY A 272 4.43 -7.98 11.26
N ILE A 273 4.59 -7.86 12.57
CA ILE A 273 4.89 -6.59 13.26
C ILE A 273 6.29 -6.02 13.00
N GLU A 274 7.26 -6.87 12.65
CA GLU A 274 8.65 -6.44 12.35
C GLU A 274 8.85 -6.15 10.84
N THR A 275 7.77 -5.83 10.14
CA THR A 275 7.81 -5.52 8.71
C THR A 275 8.41 -4.15 8.45
N ILE A 276 9.31 -4.08 7.46
CA ILE A 276 9.87 -2.83 6.92
C ILE A 276 9.50 -2.72 5.45
N GLY A 277 8.95 -1.57 5.06
CA GLY A 277 8.64 -1.24 3.68
C GLY A 277 9.54 -0.12 3.15
N PHE A 278 9.77 -0.12 1.85
CA PHE A 278 10.47 0.95 1.13
C PHE A 278 9.64 1.33 -0.09
N VAL A 279 9.30 2.58 -0.18
CA VAL A 279 8.64 3.15 -1.36
C VAL A 279 9.47 4.33 -1.84
N ALA A 280 9.91 4.30 -3.07
CA ALA A 280 10.59 5.43 -3.67
C ALA A 280 9.89 5.86 -4.97
N ILE A 281 9.91 7.15 -5.24
CA ILE A 281 9.33 7.71 -6.45
C ILE A 281 10.22 8.83 -6.98
N GLU A 282 10.49 8.83 -8.29
CA GLU A 282 11.21 9.89 -8.97
C GLU A 282 10.51 11.25 -8.78
N GLU A 283 11.29 12.30 -8.49
CA GLU A 283 10.79 13.68 -8.34
C GLU A 283 10.46 14.34 -9.67
#